data_8a04f35d61969f1fff3df93905da8b5a
#
_entry.id   8a04f35d61969f1fff3df93905da8b5a
#
_cell.length_a   1.000
_cell.length_b   1.000
_cell.length_c   1.000
_cell.angle_alpha   90.00
_cell.angle_beta   90.00
_cell.angle_gamma   90.00
#
_symmetry.space_group_name_H-M   'P 1'
#
loop_
_entity.id
_entity.type
_entity.pdbx_description
1 polymer ?
#
loop_
_entity_poly.entity_id
_entity_poly.type
_entity_poly.pdbx_seq_one_letter_code
_entity_poly.pdbx_strand_id
1 'polypeptide(L)'
;ISDYHIIAYSPEIQNIIESHYLEETPDNIILASAFFYNNTVNKVLVVSDDLNCKFISKNIFNLTTKGIDDINIAKKIENYRGYKDITLSDDEMSYFYTHLSENTFECIYGEYLIIRKSDGEIVDYRKWDGQSYTTISYTRVNSNFLGKVKPINPEQVLGFDMLQDDTKTIKILAGKA
;
A
#
# COMPACT_ATOMS: atom_id res chain seq x y z
N ILE A 1 11.55 15.91 -8.86
CA ILE A 1 11.91 14.89 -9.87
C ILE A 1 13.09 14.15 -9.28
N SER A 2 12.97 12.84 -9.06
CA SER A 2 14.07 12.01 -8.57
C SER A 2 15.03 11.76 -9.73
N ASP A 3 16.31 12.05 -9.54
CA ASP A 3 17.35 11.72 -10.52
C ASP A 3 17.61 10.21 -10.46
N TYR A 4 17.55 9.55 -11.59
CA TYR A 4 17.89 8.15 -11.73
C TYR A 4 19.32 8.01 -12.26
N HIS A 5 20.10 7.18 -11.59
CA HIS A 5 21.42 6.83 -12.08
C HIS A 5 21.44 5.35 -12.45
N ILE A 6 21.90 5.06 -13.65
CA ILE A 6 22.15 3.69 -14.10
C ILE A 6 23.60 3.37 -13.78
N ILE A 7 23.83 2.38 -12.94
CA ILE A 7 25.17 1.88 -12.63
C ILE A 7 25.42 0.67 -13.53
N ALA A 8 26.38 0.81 -14.45
CA ALA A 8 26.79 -0.31 -15.28
C ALA A 8 27.66 -1.27 -14.48
N TYR A 9 27.50 -2.58 -14.71
CA TYR A 9 28.43 -3.58 -14.20
C TYR A 9 29.81 -3.34 -14.80
N SER A 10 30.83 -3.19 -13.96
CA SER A 10 32.18 -2.81 -14.35
C SER A 10 33.20 -3.74 -13.70
N PRO A 11 34.46 -3.76 -14.21
CA PRO A 11 35.55 -4.51 -13.59
C PRO A 11 35.79 -4.16 -12.13
N GLU A 12 35.56 -2.91 -11.73
CA GLU A 12 35.67 -2.47 -10.34
C GLU A 12 34.65 -3.14 -9.44
N ILE A 13 33.41 -3.28 -9.90
CA ILE A 13 32.34 -3.97 -9.16
C ILE A 13 32.67 -5.47 -9.08
N GLN A 14 33.16 -6.08 -10.15
CA GLN A 14 33.62 -7.47 -10.14
C GLN A 14 34.74 -7.69 -9.11
N ASN A 15 35.76 -6.83 -9.11
CA ASN A 15 36.85 -6.89 -8.14
C ASN A 15 36.36 -6.76 -6.69
N ILE A 16 35.31 -5.98 -6.43
CA ILE A 16 34.70 -5.88 -5.10
C ILE A 16 34.07 -7.21 -4.70
N ILE A 17 33.34 -7.85 -5.57
CA ILE A 17 32.70 -9.18 -5.31
C ILE A 17 33.79 -10.22 -4.99
N GLU A 18 34.80 -10.32 -5.84
CA GLU A 18 35.89 -11.28 -5.70
C GLU A 18 36.72 -11.04 -4.42
N SER A 19 37.06 -9.78 -4.10
CA SER A 19 37.83 -9.42 -2.92
C SER A 19 37.11 -9.67 -1.60
N HIS A 20 35.78 -9.72 -1.63
CA HIS A 20 34.95 -10.05 -0.46
C HIS A 20 34.49 -11.52 -0.45
N TYR A 21 35.02 -12.35 -1.35
CA TYR A 21 34.71 -13.78 -1.47
C TYR A 21 33.21 -14.05 -1.63
N LEU A 22 32.50 -13.18 -2.34
CA LEU A 22 31.09 -13.34 -2.63
C LEU A 22 30.89 -14.04 -3.97
N GLU A 23 29.78 -14.76 -4.09
CA GLU A 23 29.34 -15.33 -5.35
C GLU A 23 28.79 -14.23 -6.27
N GLU A 24 29.02 -14.34 -7.57
CA GLU A 24 28.50 -13.38 -8.56
C GLU A 24 27.00 -13.63 -8.82
N THR A 25 26.17 -13.17 -7.89
CA THR A 25 24.70 -13.20 -8.00
C THR A 25 24.18 -11.81 -8.29
N PRO A 26 22.96 -11.65 -8.87
CA PRO A 26 22.35 -10.36 -9.10
C PRO A 26 22.30 -9.49 -7.83
N ASP A 27 21.97 -10.07 -6.68
CA ASP A 27 21.90 -9.36 -5.40
C ASP A 27 23.27 -8.86 -4.95
N ASN A 28 24.31 -9.68 -5.06
CA ASN A 28 25.67 -9.30 -4.72
C ASN A 28 26.23 -8.24 -5.66
N ILE A 29 25.86 -8.28 -6.94
CA ILE A 29 26.21 -7.22 -7.91
C ILE A 29 25.56 -5.89 -7.50
N ILE A 30 24.29 -5.89 -7.11
CA ILE A 30 23.58 -4.69 -6.62
C ILE A 30 24.27 -4.14 -5.37
N LEU A 31 24.60 -5.00 -4.41
CA LEU A 31 25.23 -4.58 -3.15
C LEU A 31 26.66 -4.10 -3.35
N ALA A 32 27.44 -4.73 -4.22
CA ALA A 32 28.79 -4.29 -4.58
C ALA A 32 28.76 -2.95 -5.32
N SER A 33 27.77 -2.74 -6.18
CA SER A 33 27.53 -1.44 -6.84
C SER A 33 27.18 -0.34 -5.83
N ALA A 34 26.34 -0.68 -4.84
CA ALA A 34 26.00 0.25 -3.76
C ALA A 34 27.23 0.60 -2.92
N PHE A 35 28.10 -0.37 -2.62
CA PHE A 35 29.36 -0.16 -1.90
C PHE A 35 30.34 0.73 -2.70
N PHE A 36 30.49 0.46 -3.98
CA PHE A 36 31.32 1.29 -4.87
C PHE A 36 30.84 2.73 -4.88
N TYR A 37 29.54 2.94 -5.02
CA TYR A 37 28.94 4.27 -5.06
C TYR A 37 29.04 5.01 -3.72
N ASN A 38 28.86 4.30 -2.61
CA ASN A 38 29.02 4.87 -1.26
C ASN A 38 30.43 5.41 -1.00
N ASN A 39 31.45 4.78 -1.58
CA ASN A 39 32.84 5.15 -1.40
C ASN A 39 33.34 6.21 -2.40
N THR A 40 32.66 6.35 -3.55
CA THR A 40 33.15 7.21 -4.65
C THR A 40 32.35 8.48 -4.85
N VAL A 41 31.04 8.46 -4.56
CA VAL A 41 30.15 9.57 -4.94
C VAL A 41 29.35 10.13 -3.76
N ASN A 42 28.52 9.33 -3.11
CA ASN A 42 27.59 9.78 -2.08
C ASN A 42 27.28 8.67 -1.08
N LYS A 43 26.77 9.06 0.11
CA LYS A 43 26.24 8.10 1.09
C LYS A 43 25.04 7.37 0.51
N VAL A 44 25.09 6.02 0.58
CA VAL A 44 24.07 5.13 0.08
C VAL A 44 23.26 4.55 1.23
N LEU A 45 21.95 4.47 1.06
CA LEU A 45 21.04 3.71 1.89
C LEU A 45 20.54 2.50 1.11
N VAL A 46 20.83 1.30 1.60
CA VAL A 46 20.25 0.06 1.07
C VAL A 46 18.91 -0.21 1.74
N VAL A 47 17.90 -0.49 0.94
CA VAL A 47 16.56 -0.84 1.43
C VAL A 47 16.22 -2.23 0.93
N SER A 48 16.04 -3.18 1.83
CA SER A 48 15.68 -4.55 1.48
C SER A 48 15.02 -5.23 2.67
N ASP A 49 14.08 -6.14 2.42
CA ASP A 49 13.55 -7.06 3.44
C ASP A 49 14.18 -8.45 3.35
N ASP A 50 14.94 -8.71 2.31
CA ASP A 50 15.70 -9.94 2.21
C ASP A 50 16.80 -10.02 3.29
N LEU A 51 16.83 -11.13 4.04
CA LEU A 51 17.76 -11.32 5.15
C LEU A 51 19.22 -11.42 4.70
N ASN A 52 19.48 -12.07 3.54
CA ASN A 52 20.81 -12.18 2.99
C ASN A 52 21.34 -10.83 2.52
N CYS A 53 20.53 -10.08 1.79
CA CYS A 53 20.86 -8.73 1.37
C CYS A 53 21.15 -7.82 2.56
N LYS A 54 20.34 -7.88 3.61
CA LYS A 54 20.57 -7.13 4.86
C LYS A 54 21.87 -7.53 5.54
N PHE A 55 22.16 -8.85 5.61
CA PHE A 55 23.36 -9.36 6.25
C PHE A 55 24.62 -8.91 5.50
N ILE A 56 24.68 -9.12 4.18
CA ILE A 56 25.85 -8.79 3.34
C ILE A 56 26.06 -7.27 3.33
N SER A 57 24.99 -6.50 3.11
CA SER A 57 25.04 -5.05 3.08
C SER A 57 25.60 -4.46 4.37
N LYS A 58 25.11 -4.93 5.52
CA LYS A 58 25.46 -4.39 6.84
C LYS A 58 26.80 -4.92 7.35
N ASN A 59 27.05 -6.23 7.25
CA ASN A 59 28.18 -6.86 7.92
C ASN A 59 29.42 -7.03 7.03
N ILE A 60 29.26 -7.12 5.72
CA ILE A 60 30.37 -7.24 4.77
C ILE A 60 30.73 -5.88 4.20
N PHE A 61 29.75 -5.13 3.71
CA PHE A 61 29.98 -3.83 3.08
C PHE A 61 29.86 -2.63 4.03
N ASN A 62 29.43 -2.83 5.28
CA ASN A 62 29.22 -1.76 6.28
C ASN A 62 28.37 -0.60 5.75
N LEU A 63 27.34 -0.90 4.96
CA LEU A 63 26.41 0.06 4.41
C LEU A 63 25.26 0.32 5.38
N THR A 64 24.72 1.53 5.34
CA THR A 64 23.48 1.84 6.04
C THR A 64 22.33 1.05 5.39
N THR A 65 21.70 0.16 6.16
CA THR A 65 20.67 -0.74 5.66
C THR A 65 19.40 -0.63 6.49
N LYS A 66 18.26 -0.54 5.83
CA LYS A 66 16.93 -0.50 6.44
C LYS A 66 16.00 -1.52 5.78
N GLY A 67 15.04 -2.03 6.55
CA GLY A 67 13.88 -2.72 6.01
C GLY A 67 12.87 -1.73 5.42
N ILE A 68 11.92 -2.23 4.64
CA ILE A 68 10.81 -1.41 4.13
C ILE A 68 10.00 -0.85 5.29
N ASP A 69 9.79 -1.65 6.34
CA ASP A 69 9.08 -1.25 7.55
C ASP A 69 9.76 -0.11 8.35
N ASP A 70 11.09 0.03 8.19
CA ASP A 70 11.87 1.08 8.86
C ASP A 70 11.76 2.45 8.17
N ILE A 71 11.13 2.50 7.00
CA ILE A 71 10.94 3.73 6.23
C ILE A 71 9.58 4.31 6.60
N ASN A 72 9.56 5.52 7.17
CA ASN A 72 8.34 6.21 7.61
C ASN A 72 7.25 6.36 6.51
N ILE A 73 7.60 6.20 5.24
CA ILE A 73 6.67 6.20 4.11
C ILE A 73 5.78 4.96 4.15
N ALA A 74 6.33 3.78 4.49
CA ALA A 74 5.56 2.55 4.59
C ALA A 74 4.49 2.64 5.70
N LYS A 75 4.81 3.24 6.85
CA LYS A 75 3.85 3.44 7.94
C LYS A 75 2.67 4.34 7.59
N LYS A 76 2.84 5.31 6.69
CA LYS A 76 1.72 6.14 6.19
C LYS A 76 0.84 5.39 5.19
N ILE A 77 1.41 4.49 4.41
CA ILE A 77 0.66 3.67 3.44
C ILE A 77 -0.10 2.54 4.14
N GLU A 78 0.48 1.94 5.20
CA GLU A 78 -0.19 0.89 5.98
C GLU A 78 -1.46 1.38 6.70
N ASN A 79 -1.57 2.66 6.99
CA ASN A 79 -2.75 3.23 7.63
C ASN A 79 -3.87 3.61 6.65
N TYR A 80 -3.59 3.67 5.35
CA TYR A 80 -4.62 3.94 4.35
C TYR A 80 -5.29 2.65 3.90
N ARG A 81 -6.54 2.46 4.30
CA ARG A 81 -7.32 1.27 3.99
C ARG A 81 -8.30 1.44 2.82
N GLY A 82 -8.39 2.65 2.25
CA GLY A 82 -9.41 2.98 1.26
C GLY A 82 -10.80 3.22 1.86
N TYR A 83 -10.93 3.09 3.17
CA TYR A 83 -12.18 3.35 3.89
C TYR A 83 -11.91 3.82 5.33
N LYS A 84 -12.92 4.50 5.90
CA LYS A 84 -13.00 4.83 7.33
C LYS A 84 -14.17 4.07 7.95
N ASP A 85 -13.96 3.51 9.14
CA ASP A 85 -14.99 2.86 9.94
C ASP A 85 -15.36 3.84 11.06
N ILE A 86 -16.59 4.36 11.05
CA ILE A 86 -17.06 5.43 11.93
C ILE A 86 -18.26 4.97 12.73
N THR A 87 -18.35 5.41 13.98
CA THR A 87 -19.50 5.18 14.85
C THR A 87 -20.17 6.51 15.12
N LEU A 88 -21.47 6.59 14.86
CA LEU A 88 -22.29 7.78 15.03
C LEU A 88 -23.40 7.53 16.04
N SER A 89 -23.69 8.54 16.85
CA SER A 89 -24.92 8.62 17.62
C SER A 89 -26.12 8.92 16.71
N ASP A 90 -27.32 8.79 17.22
CA ASP A 90 -28.54 9.05 16.44
C ASP A 90 -28.61 10.50 15.95
N ASP A 91 -28.18 11.47 16.75
CA ASP A 91 -28.13 12.89 16.38
C ASP A 91 -27.09 13.14 15.29
N GLU A 92 -25.90 12.56 15.40
CA GLU A 92 -24.83 12.68 14.40
C GLU A 92 -25.24 12.00 13.07
N MET A 93 -25.93 10.87 13.12
CA MET A 93 -26.50 10.23 11.93
C MET A 93 -27.54 11.14 11.26
N SER A 94 -28.45 11.72 12.02
CA SER A 94 -29.46 12.65 11.51
C SER A 94 -28.79 13.84 10.82
N TYR A 95 -27.76 14.41 11.42
CA TYR A 95 -26.96 15.48 10.82
C TYR A 95 -26.28 15.02 9.54
N PHE A 96 -25.58 13.90 9.58
CA PHE A 96 -24.85 13.35 8.44
C PHE A 96 -25.75 13.12 7.22
N TYR A 97 -26.91 12.50 7.40
CA TYR A 97 -27.82 12.21 6.29
C TYR A 97 -28.50 13.46 5.70
N THR A 98 -28.56 14.54 6.45
CA THR A 98 -29.07 15.83 5.95
C THR A 98 -27.99 16.70 5.30
N HIS A 99 -26.68 16.37 5.51
CA HIS A 99 -25.54 17.14 5.04
C HIS A 99 -24.54 16.31 4.20
N LEU A 100 -25.04 15.39 3.35
CA LEU A 100 -24.21 14.49 2.56
C LEU A 100 -23.21 15.17 1.62
N SER A 101 -23.41 16.45 1.29
CA SER A 101 -22.48 17.26 0.49
C SER A 101 -21.32 17.84 1.31
N GLU A 102 -21.35 17.72 2.63
CA GLU A 102 -20.26 18.16 3.49
C GLU A 102 -19.28 17.00 3.74
N ASN A 103 -18.00 17.21 3.44
CA ASN A 103 -16.97 16.20 3.69
C ASN A 103 -16.56 16.16 5.17
N THR A 104 -17.52 15.87 6.04
CA THR A 104 -17.38 15.89 7.51
C THR A 104 -16.25 14.97 8.00
N PHE A 105 -15.94 13.90 7.26
CA PHE A 105 -14.92 12.92 7.65
C PHE A 105 -13.61 13.06 6.87
N GLU A 106 -13.41 14.17 6.14
CA GLU A 106 -12.18 14.43 5.38
C GLU A 106 -11.80 13.26 4.47
N CYS A 107 -12.78 12.67 3.79
CA CYS A 107 -12.56 11.59 2.85
C CYS A 107 -11.91 12.10 1.58
N ILE A 108 -10.95 11.35 1.05
CA ILE A 108 -10.42 11.62 -0.28
C ILE A 108 -11.37 11.06 -1.35
N TYR A 109 -11.24 11.52 -2.59
CA TYR A 109 -12.04 11.05 -3.70
C TYR A 109 -12.01 9.53 -3.84
N GLY A 110 -13.18 8.90 -3.83
CA GLY A 110 -13.33 7.44 -3.93
C GLY A 110 -13.19 6.68 -2.61
N GLU A 111 -12.90 7.35 -1.50
CA GLU A 111 -12.82 6.71 -0.18
C GLU A 111 -14.20 6.35 0.35
N TYR A 112 -14.27 5.20 1.01
CA TYR A 112 -15.50 4.67 1.55
C TYR A 112 -15.67 5.00 3.04
N LEU A 113 -16.94 4.98 3.49
CA LEU A 113 -17.33 4.98 4.90
C LEU A 113 -18.10 3.71 5.23
N ILE A 114 -17.75 3.08 6.34
CA ILE A 114 -18.57 2.08 7.02
C ILE A 114 -19.19 2.82 8.22
N ILE A 115 -20.50 2.93 8.25
CA ILE A 115 -21.22 3.70 9.27
C ILE A 115 -21.86 2.75 10.25
N ARG A 116 -21.53 2.94 11.54
CA ARG A 116 -22.03 2.12 12.65
C ARG A 116 -22.83 2.96 13.63
N LYS A 117 -23.78 2.33 14.29
CA LYS A 117 -24.41 2.83 15.51
C LYS A 117 -23.48 2.64 16.72
N SER A 118 -23.85 3.24 17.83
CA SER A 118 -23.15 3.16 19.11
C SER A 118 -23.06 1.72 19.67
N ASP A 119 -23.96 0.81 19.27
CA ASP A 119 -23.94 -0.60 19.59
C ASP A 119 -23.01 -1.45 18.68
N GLY A 120 -22.39 -0.82 17.68
CA GLY A 120 -21.50 -1.45 16.71
C GLY A 120 -22.18 -2.03 15.47
N GLU A 121 -23.53 -1.97 15.38
CA GLU A 121 -24.27 -2.41 14.21
C GLU A 121 -23.94 -1.52 12.99
N ILE A 122 -23.63 -2.14 11.84
CA ILE A 122 -23.44 -1.43 10.58
C ILE A 122 -24.79 -1.05 10.01
N VAL A 123 -25.01 0.23 9.83
CA VAL A 123 -26.28 0.76 9.29
C VAL A 123 -26.19 1.15 7.83
N ASP A 124 -25.01 1.56 7.36
CA ASP A 124 -24.85 2.03 5.99
C ASP A 124 -23.42 1.98 5.49
N TYR A 125 -23.26 2.07 4.18
CA TYR A 125 -22.01 2.21 3.47
C TYR A 125 -22.11 3.40 2.51
N ARG A 126 -21.13 4.28 2.54
CA ARG A 126 -21.07 5.46 1.67
C ARG A 126 -19.72 5.56 0.96
N LYS A 127 -19.69 6.31 -0.13
CA LYS A 127 -18.49 6.60 -0.90
C LYS A 127 -18.44 8.09 -1.17
N TRP A 128 -17.30 8.73 -0.93
CA TRP A 128 -17.11 10.13 -1.28
C TRP A 128 -16.77 10.28 -2.77
N ASP A 129 -17.62 10.94 -3.54
CA ASP A 129 -17.42 11.14 -4.98
C ASP A 129 -16.71 12.45 -5.33
N GLY A 130 -16.26 13.21 -4.33
CA GLY A 130 -15.64 14.52 -4.46
C GLY A 130 -16.61 15.68 -4.26
N GLN A 131 -17.92 15.41 -4.22
CA GLN A 131 -18.98 16.40 -4.01
C GLN A 131 -19.96 15.99 -2.91
N SER A 132 -20.24 14.70 -2.77
CA SER A 132 -21.17 14.17 -1.78
C SER A 132 -20.87 12.72 -1.40
N TYR A 133 -21.42 12.29 -0.27
CA TYR A 133 -21.43 10.88 0.13
C TYR A 133 -22.56 10.15 -0.58
N THR A 134 -22.20 9.37 -1.60
CA THR A 134 -23.12 8.57 -2.40
C THR A 134 -23.34 7.18 -1.81
N THR A 135 -24.52 6.61 -2.07
CA THR A 135 -24.82 5.21 -1.71
C THR A 135 -24.00 4.27 -2.58
N ILE A 136 -23.41 3.25 -1.99
CA ILE A 136 -22.76 2.18 -2.75
C ILE A 136 -23.81 1.21 -3.31
N SER A 137 -23.50 0.63 -4.45
CA SER A 137 -24.37 -0.38 -5.06
C SER A 137 -23.56 -1.48 -5.73
N TYR A 138 -23.97 -2.73 -5.52
CA TYR A 138 -23.38 -3.87 -6.18
C TYR A 138 -24.42 -4.91 -6.51
N THR A 139 -24.16 -5.71 -7.55
CA THR A 139 -24.96 -6.86 -7.91
C THR A 139 -24.27 -8.16 -7.49
N ARG A 140 -25.08 -9.16 -7.15
CA ARG A 140 -24.53 -10.50 -6.88
C ARG A 140 -23.97 -11.08 -8.17
N VAL A 141 -22.78 -11.69 -8.07
CA VAL A 141 -22.12 -12.32 -9.21
C VAL A 141 -22.46 -13.82 -9.23
N ASN A 142 -22.87 -14.33 -10.39
CA ASN A 142 -23.01 -15.77 -10.60
C ASN A 142 -21.73 -16.30 -11.27
N SER A 143 -21.01 -17.15 -10.55
CA SER A 143 -19.84 -17.84 -11.09
C SER A 143 -20.22 -19.25 -11.51
N ASN A 144 -19.77 -19.71 -12.67
CA ASN A 144 -19.97 -21.08 -13.13
C ASN A 144 -19.29 -22.14 -12.22
N PHE A 145 -18.26 -21.72 -11.47
CA PHE A 145 -17.50 -22.60 -10.58
C PHE A 145 -17.88 -22.45 -9.10
N LEU A 146 -18.19 -21.23 -8.65
CA LEU A 146 -18.42 -20.91 -7.23
C LEU A 146 -19.90 -20.69 -6.91
N GLY A 147 -20.79 -20.74 -7.93
CA GLY A 147 -22.21 -20.43 -7.75
C GLY A 147 -22.42 -18.93 -7.46
N LYS A 148 -23.37 -18.63 -6.56
CA LYS A 148 -23.67 -17.23 -6.20
C LYS A 148 -22.60 -16.66 -5.25
N VAL A 149 -21.82 -15.73 -5.73
CA VAL A 149 -20.83 -15.00 -4.92
C VAL A 149 -21.47 -13.74 -4.35
N LYS A 150 -21.37 -13.58 -3.03
CA LYS A 150 -21.86 -12.41 -2.29
C LYS A 150 -20.83 -12.02 -1.23
N PRO A 151 -20.73 -10.73 -0.85
CA PRO A 151 -19.88 -10.32 0.24
C PRO A 151 -20.39 -10.89 1.58
N ILE A 152 -19.47 -11.28 2.45
CA ILE A 152 -19.75 -11.81 3.80
C ILE A 152 -19.19 -10.90 4.90
N ASN A 153 -18.35 -9.95 4.58
CA ASN A 153 -17.84 -8.97 5.53
C ASN A 153 -17.89 -7.55 4.92
N PRO A 154 -17.76 -6.51 5.74
CA PRO A 154 -17.86 -5.11 5.29
C PRO A 154 -16.88 -4.75 4.17
N GLU A 155 -15.64 -5.18 4.29
CA GLU A 155 -14.59 -4.88 3.31
C GLU A 155 -14.90 -5.50 1.95
N GLN A 156 -15.49 -6.68 1.94
CA GLN A 156 -15.94 -7.32 0.71
C GLN A 156 -17.11 -6.56 0.07
N VAL A 157 -18.00 -5.96 0.87
CA VAL A 157 -19.08 -5.11 0.35
C VAL A 157 -18.48 -3.94 -0.43
N LEU A 158 -17.51 -3.23 0.14
CA LEU A 158 -16.79 -2.14 -0.53
C LEU A 158 -16.04 -2.63 -1.76
N GLY A 159 -15.39 -3.79 -1.68
CA GLY A 159 -14.70 -4.42 -2.81
C GLY A 159 -15.62 -4.77 -3.97
N PHE A 160 -16.84 -5.23 -3.69
CA PHE A 160 -17.85 -5.54 -4.72
C PHE A 160 -18.30 -4.27 -5.46
N ASP A 161 -18.58 -3.17 -4.75
CA ASP A 161 -18.89 -1.87 -5.36
C ASP A 161 -17.73 -1.39 -6.23
N MET A 162 -16.51 -1.41 -5.69
CA MET A 162 -15.33 -0.95 -6.40
C MET A 162 -15.06 -1.79 -7.68
N LEU A 163 -15.15 -3.11 -7.60
CA LEU A 163 -14.89 -4.00 -8.74
C LEU A 163 -15.94 -3.87 -9.84
N GLN A 164 -17.16 -3.50 -9.50
CA GLN A 164 -18.26 -3.33 -10.46
C GLN A 164 -18.40 -1.89 -10.97
N ASP A 165 -17.61 -0.94 -10.46
CA ASP A 165 -17.59 0.45 -10.94
C ASP A 165 -16.85 0.55 -12.28
N ASP A 166 -17.57 0.45 -13.39
CA ASP A 166 -17.00 0.50 -14.75
C ASP A 166 -16.41 1.86 -15.13
N THR A 167 -16.62 2.88 -14.32
CA THR A 167 -16.01 4.21 -14.53
C THR A 167 -14.54 4.24 -14.15
N LYS A 168 -14.03 3.24 -13.43
CA LYS A 168 -12.63 3.13 -12.98
C LYS A 168 -11.86 2.11 -13.78
N THR A 169 -10.83 2.59 -14.50
CA THR A 169 -9.97 1.75 -15.35
C THR A 169 -9.01 0.89 -14.53
N ILE A 170 -8.51 1.42 -13.41
CA ILE A 170 -7.54 0.71 -12.54
C ILE A 170 -8.16 0.54 -11.15
N LYS A 171 -8.17 -0.69 -10.66
CA LYS A 171 -8.69 -1.08 -9.34
C LYS A 171 -7.64 -1.89 -8.62
N ILE A 172 -7.29 -1.51 -7.40
CA ILE A 172 -6.26 -2.16 -6.60
C ILE A 172 -6.90 -2.69 -5.33
N LEU A 173 -6.84 -4.01 -5.14
CA LEU A 173 -7.20 -4.68 -3.90
C LEU A 173 -5.91 -5.11 -3.20
N ALA A 174 -5.71 -4.66 -1.98
CA ALA A 174 -4.59 -5.06 -1.14
C ALA A 174 -5.11 -5.80 0.10
N GLY A 175 -4.47 -6.91 0.45
CA GLY A 175 -4.85 -7.71 1.61
C GLY A 175 -3.74 -8.67 2.00
N LYS A 176 -3.85 -9.21 3.22
CA LYS A 176 -2.99 -10.33 3.66
C LYS A 176 -3.65 -11.62 3.21
N ALA A 177 -2.85 -12.52 2.64
CA ALA A 177 -3.26 -13.89 2.33
C ALA A 177 -3.29 -14.74 3.59
#